data_29ef22a1f9753d3e32aaae7ca80514a1
#
_entry.id   29ef22a1f9753d3e32aaae7ca80514a1
#
_cell.length_a   1.000
_cell.length_b   1.000
_cell.length_c   1.000
_cell.angle_alpha   90.00
_cell.angle_beta   90.00
_cell.angle_gamma   90.00
#
_symmetry.space_group_name_H-M   'P 1'
#
loop_
_entity.id
_entity.type
_entity.pdbx_description
1 polymer ?
#
loop_
_entity_poly.entity_id
_entity_poly.type
_entity_poly.pdbx_seq_one_letter_code
_entity_poly.pdbx_strand_id
1 'polypeptide(L)'
;MNLFLNKKVGVSKEEKALPYYKFFERDMAKIPEEKLALIEMPQEKTAVPFEERNLFLAGEDKDYTQLGYGIALNGTGFVCNETYMPQVTGEMLDWWFAWQSVGSDLRYKIWDPEDHYFSRAARPDYVCDPNVPLKEKTWGVDQYVLEDIGQGPGLLKLMFKSPENFGYDSALVGTKYCESLVSAMGAGDCPAAMTHKWYPYRDGVLFCSRFWIGYGIVDDRFASVLPKGESIPVEVPRGLFAHNIKEFTNLASILPEVYAENKDNF
;
A
#
# COMPACT_ATOMS: atom_id res chain seq x y z
N MET A 1 21.01 3.03 -9.41
CA MET A 1 19.64 3.41 -9.78
C MET A 1 19.22 4.53 -8.85
N ASN A 2 18.73 5.66 -9.37
CA ASN A 2 18.24 6.74 -8.50
C ASN A 2 16.80 6.39 -8.13
N LEU A 3 16.57 5.95 -6.90
CA LEU A 3 15.25 5.51 -6.40
C LEU A 3 14.30 6.70 -6.13
N PHE A 4 14.81 7.93 -6.15
CA PHE A 4 14.02 9.15 -5.93
C PHE A 4 14.30 10.11 -7.08
N LEU A 5 13.32 10.24 -7.98
CA LEU A 5 13.50 11.07 -9.19
C LEU A 5 13.36 12.58 -8.91
N ASN A 6 12.75 12.97 -7.79
CA ASN A 6 12.47 14.36 -7.39
C ASN A 6 11.79 15.17 -8.50
N LYS A 7 11.01 14.50 -9.36
CA LYS A 7 10.29 15.11 -10.47
C LYS A 7 8.85 14.66 -10.46
N LYS A 8 7.96 15.60 -10.23
CA LYS A 8 6.52 15.34 -10.23
C LYS A 8 6.01 14.88 -11.59
N VAL A 9 5.04 13.98 -11.59
CA VAL A 9 4.34 13.50 -12.79
C VAL A 9 3.52 14.62 -13.44
N GLY A 10 3.11 14.40 -14.69
CA GLY A 10 2.29 15.38 -15.42
C GLY A 10 0.88 15.51 -14.86
N VAL A 11 0.36 16.74 -14.88
CA VAL A 11 -1.04 17.06 -14.54
C VAL A 11 -1.70 17.86 -15.66
N SER A 12 -2.98 17.59 -15.91
CA SER A 12 -3.77 18.29 -16.94
C SER A 12 -4.22 19.68 -16.46
N LYS A 13 -4.81 20.48 -17.37
CA LYS A 13 -5.41 21.77 -16.99
C LYS A 13 -6.65 21.58 -16.11
N GLU A 14 -7.41 20.54 -16.36
CA GLU A 14 -8.61 20.16 -15.61
C GLU A 14 -8.23 19.74 -14.20
N GLU A 15 -7.18 18.94 -14.03
CA GLU A 15 -6.65 18.54 -12.73
C GLU A 15 -6.18 19.74 -11.91
N LYS A 16 -5.53 20.74 -12.56
CA LYS A 16 -5.08 21.98 -11.89
C LYS A 16 -6.23 22.85 -11.39
N ALA A 17 -7.43 22.68 -11.92
CA ALA A 17 -8.63 23.42 -11.48
C ALA A 17 -9.33 22.75 -10.28
N LEU A 18 -8.92 21.55 -9.87
CA LEU A 18 -9.55 20.83 -8.76
C LEU A 18 -9.10 21.39 -7.40
N PRO A 19 -9.99 21.45 -6.41
CA PRO A 19 -9.70 22.10 -5.10
C PRO A 19 -8.54 21.43 -4.35
N TYR A 20 -8.30 20.15 -4.57
CA TYR A 20 -7.21 19.39 -3.93
C TYR A 20 -5.89 19.43 -4.72
N TYR A 21 -5.79 20.19 -5.84
CA TYR A 21 -4.54 20.37 -6.60
C TYR A 21 -3.42 20.99 -5.72
N LYS A 22 -3.78 21.80 -4.74
CA LYS A 22 -2.83 22.37 -3.77
C LYS A 22 -1.96 21.34 -3.05
N PHE A 23 -2.48 20.12 -2.84
CA PHE A 23 -1.71 19.03 -2.22
C PHE A 23 -0.65 18.48 -3.17
N PHE A 24 -0.93 18.45 -4.47
CA PHE A 24 0.06 18.09 -5.50
C PHE A 24 1.20 19.11 -5.58
N GLU A 25 0.93 20.38 -5.36
CA GLU A 25 1.96 21.44 -5.42
C GLU A 25 2.91 21.42 -4.24
N ARG A 26 2.49 20.90 -3.07
CA ARG A 26 3.34 20.79 -1.88
C ARG A 26 4.60 19.97 -2.16
N ASP A 27 5.67 20.29 -1.47
CA ASP A 27 6.82 19.40 -1.39
C ASP A 27 6.40 18.13 -0.64
N MET A 28 6.92 17.00 -1.06
CA MET A 28 6.69 15.75 -0.36
C MET A 28 7.29 15.77 1.04
N ALA A 29 6.65 15.07 1.96
CA ALA A 29 7.15 14.94 3.31
C ALA A 29 8.51 14.23 3.31
N LYS A 30 9.43 14.71 4.16
CA LYS A 30 10.76 14.11 4.29
C LYS A 30 10.67 12.73 4.90
N ILE A 31 11.24 11.75 4.21
CA ILE A 31 11.37 10.39 4.74
C ILE A 31 12.33 10.42 5.94
N PRO A 32 12.00 9.74 7.05
CA PRO A 32 12.91 9.62 8.19
C PRO A 32 14.27 9.01 7.81
N GLU A 33 15.35 9.57 8.33
CA GLU A 33 16.71 9.13 7.98
C GLU A 33 16.96 7.65 8.32
N GLU A 34 16.37 7.16 9.41
CA GLU A 34 16.44 5.76 9.80
C GLU A 34 15.81 4.82 8.76
N LYS A 35 14.75 5.25 8.05
CA LYS A 35 14.16 4.48 6.95
C LYS A 35 15.01 4.55 5.68
N LEU A 36 15.56 5.72 5.38
CA LEU A 36 16.47 5.89 4.24
C LEU A 36 17.70 5.00 4.37
N ALA A 37 18.27 4.90 5.56
CA ALA A 37 19.43 4.05 5.83
C ALA A 37 19.16 2.55 5.53
N LEU A 38 17.91 2.09 5.72
CA LEU A 38 17.54 0.69 5.45
C LEU A 38 17.44 0.34 3.95
N ILE A 39 17.41 1.33 3.05
CA ILE A 39 17.43 1.09 1.60
C ILE A 39 18.78 0.51 1.14
N GLU A 40 19.86 0.81 1.88
CA GLU A 40 21.22 0.43 1.46
C GLU A 40 21.52 -1.06 1.61
N MET A 41 20.84 -1.75 2.55
CA MET A 41 21.07 -3.18 2.79
C MET A 41 19.79 -3.95 3.09
N PRO A 42 19.59 -5.11 2.43
CA PRO A 42 18.46 -5.98 2.77
C PRO A 42 18.58 -6.52 4.20
N GLN A 43 17.45 -6.85 4.80
CA GLN A 43 17.41 -7.44 6.14
C GLN A 43 17.78 -8.92 6.08
N GLU A 44 18.59 -9.38 7.04
CA GLU A 44 18.94 -10.81 7.18
C GLU A 44 17.75 -11.63 7.68
N LYS A 45 16.95 -11.03 8.59
CA LYS A 45 15.75 -11.64 9.17
C LYS A 45 14.59 -11.45 8.21
N THR A 46 13.83 -12.52 7.96
CA THR A 46 12.70 -12.46 7.02
C THR A 46 11.46 -11.79 7.62
N ALA A 47 10.51 -11.40 6.77
CA ALA A 47 9.15 -11.11 7.19
C ALA A 47 8.44 -12.38 7.69
N VAL A 48 7.31 -12.22 8.38
CA VAL A 48 6.39 -13.33 8.67
C VAL A 48 6.04 -14.04 7.36
N PRO A 49 6.11 -15.40 7.30
CA PRO A 49 5.73 -16.15 6.11
C PRO A 49 4.27 -15.86 5.71
N PHE A 50 3.99 -15.89 4.42
CA PHE A 50 2.62 -15.64 3.93
C PHE A 50 1.61 -16.63 4.51
N GLU A 51 2.00 -17.87 4.70
CA GLU A 51 1.18 -18.94 5.29
C GLU A 51 0.81 -18.65 6.75
N GLU A 52 1.67 -17.90 7.46
CA GLU A 52 1.49 -17.49 8.86
C GLU A 52 1.00 -16.04 9.00
N ARG A 53 0.47 -15.44 7.94
CA ARG A 53 0.07 -14.01 7.88
C ARG A 53 -0.89 -13.57 8.98
N ASN A 54 -1.65 -14.50 9.60
CA ASN A 54 -2.50 -14.19 10.73
C ASN A 54 -1.72 -13.72 11.97
N LEU A 55 -0.45 -14.11 12.13
CA LEU A 55 0.44 -13.58 13.16
C LEU A 55 0.66 -12.08 13.00
N PHE A 56 0.72 -11.60 11.73
CA PHE A 56 0.80 -10.16 11.47
C PHE A 56 -0.45 -9.44 11.97
N LEU A 57 -1.66 -9.94 11.68
CA LEU A 57 -2.89 -9.32 12.17
C LEU A 57 -3.00 -9.35 13.68
N ALA A 58 -2.61 -10.46 14.31
CA ALA A 58 -2.63 -10.64 15.75
C ALA A 58 -1.57 -9.80 16.51
N GLY A 59 -0.58 -9.22 15.80
CA GLY A 59 0.55 -8.52 16.42
C GLY A 59 1.53 -9.49 17.12
N GLU A 60 1.59 -10.72 16.62
CA GLU A 60 2.43 -11.81 17.14
C GLU A 60 3.66 -12.08 16.24
N ASP A 61 3.89 -11.22 15.24
CA ASP A 61 4.99 -11.32 14.26
C ASP A 61 6.28 -10.58 14.71
N LYS A 62 6.43 -10.26 15.99
CA LYS A 62 7.56 -9.47 16.54
C LYS A 62 8.92 -10.11 16.33
N ASP A 63 8.95 -11.43 16.16
CA ASP A 63 10.17 -12.17 15.88
C ASP A 63 10.62 -12.09 14.43
N TYR A 64 9.85 -11.49 13.57
CA TYR A 64 10.12 -11.25 12.16
C TYR A 64 10.53 -9.81 11.88
N THR A 65 11.01 -9.52 10.67
CA THR A 65 11.31 -8.15 10.23
C THR A 65 10.04 -7.29 10.25
N GLN A 66 10.11 -6.15 10.92
CA GLN A 66 9.02 -5.17 10.97
C GLN A 66 9.23 -4.00 10.02
N LEU A 67 10.50 -3.67 9.71
CA LEU A 67 10.89 -2.56 8.87
C LEU A 67 12.08 -2.95 8.00
N GLY A 68 11.96 -2.80 6.68
CA GLY A 68 12.98 -3.13 5.70
C GLY A 68 12.48 -4.09 4.61
N TYR A 69 13.39 -4.67 3.87
CA TYR A 69 13.12 -5.56 2.75
C TYR A 69 14.17 -6.66 2.67
N GLY A 70 13.90 -7.70 1.90
CA GLY A 70 14.88 -8.75 1.66
C GLY A 70 14.33 -9.90 0.83
N ILE A 71 15.11 -10.98 0.81
CA ILE A 71 14.79 -12.23 0.14
C ILE A 71 14.72 -13.34 1.18
N ALA A 72 13.60 -14.07 1.19
CA ALA A 72 13.40 -15.21 2.07
C ALA A 72 14.17 -16.44 1.55
N LEU A 73 14.37 -17.46 2.41
CA LEU A 73 15.11 -18.68 2.06
C LEU A 73 14.50 -19.46 0.88
N ASN A 74 13.19 -19.29 0.65
CA ASN A 74 12.49 -19.92 -0.48
C ASN A 74 12.58 -19.09 -1.78
N GLY A 75 13.38 -18.01 -1.80
CA GLY A 75 13.58 -17.14 -2.95
C GLY A 75 12.53 -16.03 -3.12
N THR A 76 11.45 -16.02 -2.33
CA THR A 76 10.45 -14.94 -2.38
C THR A 76 10.99 -13.65 -1.79
N GLY A 77 10.57 -12.50 -2.36
CA GLY A 77 10.91 -11.19 -1.79
C GLY A 77 9.91 -10.78 -0.71
N PHE A 78 10.34 -9.89 0.18
CA PHE A 78 9.45 -9.26 1.14
C PHE A 78 9.75 -7.78 1.33
N VAL A 79 8.71 -7.03 1.69
CA VAL A 79 8.81 -5.64 2.17
C VAL A 79 7.97 -5.50 3.43
N CYS A 80 8.55 -4.86 4.44
CA CYS A 80 7.89 -4.49 5.69
C CYS A 80 8.08 -2.99 5.92
N ASN A 81 6.99 -2.27 6.21
CA ASN A 81 7.08 -0.88 6.59
C ASN A 81 6.08 -0.58 7.72
N GLU A 82 6.48 0.27 8.64
CA GLU A 82 5.63 0.83 9.68
C GLU A 82 5.71 2.35 9.63
N THR A 83 4.56 3.02 9.54
CA THR A 83 4.50 4.47 9.48
C THR A 83 3.53 4.97 10.55
N TYR A 84 4.06 5.69 11.52
CA TYR A 84 3.22 6.44 12.43
C TYR A 84 2.60 7.63 11.69
N MET A 85 1.27 7.73 11.77
CA MET A 85 0.48 8.76 11.12
C MET A 85 -0.26 9.58 12.19
N PRO A 86 0.32 10.71 12.66
CA PRO A 86 -0.32 11.56 13.67
C PRO A 86 -1.62 12.15 13.14
N GLN A 87 -2.63 12.26 14.01
CA GLN A 87 -3.96 12.82 13.71
C GLN A 87 -4.76 12.05 12.62
N VAL A 88 -4.23 10.99 12.07
CA VAL A 88 -4.95 10.09 11.14
C VAL A 88 -5.79 9.11 11.95
N THR A 89 -7.03 8.87 11.49
CA THR A 89 -7.93 7.85 12.04
C THR A 89 -8.07 6.66 11.09
N GLY A 90 -8.54 5.52 11.59
CA GLY A 90 -8.83 4.36 10.75
C GLY A 90 -9.86 4.66 9.66
N GLU A 91 -10.88 5.48 9.97
CA GLU A 91 -11.89 5.92 8.99
C GLU A 91 -11.29 6.73 7.85
N MET A 92 -10.30 7.59 8.12
CA MET A 92 -9.59 8.34 7.06
C MET A 92 -8.88 7.41 6.09
N LEU A 93 -8.30 6.32 6.58
CA LEU A 93 -7.61 5.32 5.75
C LEU A 93 -8.60 4.47 4.96
N ASP A 94 -9.68 3.98 5.58
CA ASP A 94 -10.75 3.27 4.88
C ASP A 94 -11.32 4.13 3.75
N TRP A 95 -11.56 5.42 4.01
CA TRP A 95 -12.01 6.38 3.01
C TRP A 95 -10.97 6.59 1.91
N TRP A 96 -9.70 6.77 2.26
CA TRP A 96 -8.62 7.05 1.32
C TRP A 96 -8.48 5.96 0.26
N PHE A 97 -8.39 4.69 0.68
CA PHE A 97 -8.21 3.56 -0.25
C PHE A 97 -9.38 3.38 -1.22
N ALA A 98 -10.56 3.85 -0.87
CA ALA A 98 -11.69 3.90 -1.78
C ALA A 98 -11.67 5.16 -2.66
N TRP A 99 -11.53 6.35 -2.05
CA TRP A 99 -11.65 7.64 -2.71
C TRP A 99 -10.59 7.89 -3.80
N GLN A 100 -9.33 7.48 -3.57
CA GLN A 100 -8.25 7.67 -4.53
C GLN A 100 -8.43 6.86 -5.82
N SER A 101 -9.27 5.82 -5.83
CA SER A 101 -9.47 4.92 -6.96
C SER A 101 -10.62 5.32 -7.90
N VAL A 102 -11.32 6.41 -7.58
CA VAL A 102 -12.46 6.93 -8.37
C VAL A 102 -12.30 8.42 -8.64
N GLY A 103 -13.01 8.92 -9.65
CA GLY A 103 -12.96 10.34 -10.01
C GLY A 103 -11.71 10.71 -10.81
N SER A 104 -11.00 11.76 -10.39
CA SER A 104 -9.82 12.25 -11.09
C SER A 104 -8.55 11.50 -10.69
N ASP A 105 -7.66 11.26 -11.67
CA ASP A 105 -6.33 10.68 -11.43
C ASP A 105 -5.47 11.54 -10.46
N LEU A 106 -5.80 12.83 -10.33
CA LEU A 106 -5.14 13.71 -9.36
C LEU A 106 -5.26 13.20 -7.92
N ARG A 107 -6.35 12.48 -7.57
CA ARG A 107 -6.52 11.87 -6.25
C ARG A 107 -5.40 10.88 -5.90
N TYR A 108 -4.94 10.14 -6.91
CA TYR A 108 -3.80 9.22 -6.75
C TYR A 108 -2.47 9.96 -6.77
N LYS A 109 -2.33 10.96 -7.66
CA LYS A 109 -1.10 11.77 -7.80
C LYS A 109 -0.76 12.59 -6.57
N ILE A 110 -1.73 13.03 -5.75
CA ILE A 110 -1.44 13.76 -4.51
C ILE A 110 -0.83 12.89 -3.43
N TRP A 111 -1.01 11.57 -3.49
CA TRP A 111 -0.41 10.62 -2.57
C TRP A 111 1.11 10.51 -2.78
N ASP A 112 1.53 10.26 -4.01
CA ASP A 112 2.93 10.34 -4.44
C ASP A 112 3.04 11.10 -5.77
N PRO A 113 3.26 12.43 -5.70
CA PRO A 113 3.36 13.27 -6.89
C PRO A 113 4.49 12.90 -7.85
N GLU A 114 5.45 12.08 -7.45
CA GLU A 114 6.61 11.70 -8.25
C GLU A 114 6.43 10.35 -8.96
N ASP A 115 5.72 9.42 -8.31
CA ASP A 115 5.64 8.04 -8.79
C ASP A 115 4.22 7.61 -9.22
N HIS A 116 3.16 8.31 -8.81
CA HIS A 116 1.78 7.95 -9.11
C HIS A 116 1.23 8.69 -10.33
N TYR A 117 0.68 7.97 -11.29
CA TYR A 117 0.11 8.53 -12.52
C TYR A 117 -1.41 8.45 -12.54
N PHE A 118 -1.99 7.29 -12.27
CA PHE A 118 -3.44 7.13 -12.08
C PHE A 118 -3.78 5.88 -11.25
N SER A 119 -5.01 5.89 -10.68
CA SER A 119 -5.64 4.72 -10.09
C SER A 119 -7.12 4.69 -10.50
N ARG A 120 -7.62 3.52 -10.91
CA ARG A 120 -9.01 3.34 -11.38
C ARG A 120 -9.61 2.05 -10.91
N ALA A 121 -10.67 2.15 -10.12
CA ALA A 121 -11.48 1.02 -9.72
C ALA A 121 -12.25 0.43 -10.92
N ALA A 122 -12.28 -0.89 -11.05
CA ALA A 122 -13.06 -1.58 -12.06
C ALA A 122 -14.58 -1.50 -11.81
N ARG A 123 -14.97 -1.16 -10.57
CA ARG A 123 -16.37 -1.05 -10.14
C ARG A 123 -16.61 0.28 -9.43
N PRO A 124 -16.51 1.43 -10.15
CA PRO A 124 -16.66 2.74 -9.53
C PRO A 124 -18.05 2.94 -8.89
N ASP A 125 -19.12 2.37 -9.47
CA ASP A 125 -20.47 2.46 -8.91
C ASP A 125 -20.55 1.82 -7.52
N TYR A 126 -19.89 0.66 -7.31
CA TYR A 126 -19.82 0.01 -6.01
C TYR A 126 -19.00 0.83 -5.00
N VAL A 127 -17.87 1.36 -5.44
CA VAL A 127 -17.00 2.17 -4.58
C VAL A 127 -17.71 3.46 -4.14
N CYS A 128 -18.51 4.07 -5.03
CA CYS A 128 -19.26 5.30 -4.74
C CYS A 128 -20.61 5.04 -4.04
N ASP A 129 -21.09 3.79 -3.90
CA ASP A 129 -22.37 3.49 -3.28
C ASP A 129 -22.35 3.87 -1.79
N PRO A 130 -23.20 4.82 -1.34
CA PRO A 130 -23.24 5.24 0.06
C PRO A 130 -23.74 4.15 1.03
N ASN A 131 -24.37 3.09 0.53
CA ASN A 131 -24.83 1.97 1.34
C ASN A 131 -23.73 0.94 1.63
N VAL A 132 -22.58 1.00 0.92
CA VAL A 132 -21.42 0.15 1.17
C VAL A 132 -20.57 0.77 2.28
N PRO A 133 -20.31 0.06 3.39
CA PRO A 133 -19.43 0.54 4.44
C PRO A 133 -18.03 0.91 3.91
N LEU A 134 -17.40 1.98 4.41
CA LEU A 134 -16.11 2.48 3.92
C LEU A 134 -15.05 1.36 3.83
N LYS A 135 -14.88 0.58 4.87
CA LYS A 135 -13.91 -0.54 4.94
C LYS A 135 -14.14 -1.64 3.88
N GLU A 136 -15.38 -1.71 3.33
CA GLU A 136 -15.76 -2.76 2.37
C GLU A 136 -15.70 -2.27 0.91
N LYS A 137 -15.55 -0.96 0.69
CA LYS A 137 -15.58 -0.35 -0.64
C LYS A 137 -14.47 -0.85 -1.59
N THR A 138 -13.39 -1.41 -1.06
CA THR A 138 -12.33 -2.05 -1.84
C THR A 138 -12.55 -3.56 -2.03
N TRP A 139 -13.43 -4.20 -1.26
CA TRP A 139 -13.56 -5.66 -1.25
C TRP A 139 -14.11 -6.21 -2.58
N GLY A 140 -13.34 -7.09 -3.21
CA GLY A 140 -13.69 -7.67 -4.50
C GLY A 140 -13.64 -6.68 -5.66
N VAL A 141 -12.93 -5.55 -5.48
CA VAL A 141 -12.74 -4.53 -6.51
C VAL A 141 -11.32 -4.62 -7.06
N ASP A 142 -11.19 -4.85 -8.36
CA ASP A 142 -9.91 -4.69 -9.03
C ASP A 142 -9.62 -3.19 -9.22
N GLN A 143 -8.38 -2.78 -8.97
CA GLN A 143 -7.91 -1.44 -9.30
C GLN A 143 -6.76 -1.54 -10.29
N TYR A 144 -6.78 -0.68 -11.29
CA TYR A 144 -5.69 -0.53 -12.27
C TYR A 144 -4.93 0.73 -11.90
N VAL A 145 -3.64 0.56 -11.61
CA VAL A 145 -2.77 1.66 -11.22
C VAL A 145 -1.59 1.75 -12.20
N LEU A 146 -1.18 2.95 -12.53
CA LEU A 146 0.08 3.24 -13.20
C LEU A 146 0.97 3.97 -12.21
N GLU A 147 2.08 3.35 -11.84
CA GLU A 147 3.01 3.86 -10.85
C GLU A 147 4.44 3.39 -11.13
N ASP A 148 5.42 4.08 -10.57
CA ASP A 148 6.84 3.68 -10.59
C ASP A 148 7.25 3.16 -9.20
N ILE A 149 7.43 1.88 -9.07
CA ILE A 149 7.90 1.22 -7.85
C ILE A 149 9.42 0.93 -7.88
N GLY A 150 10.18 1.80 -8.57
CA GLY A 150 11.63 1.71 -8.65
C GLY A 150 12.16 0.95 -9.88
N GLN A 151 11.28 0.57 -10.82
CA GLN A 151 11.63 -0.13 -12.07
C GLN A 151 11.25 0.68 -13.33
N GLY A 152 10.75 1.90 -13.16
CA GLY A 152 10.08 2.70 -14.16
C GLY A 152 8.56 2.50 -14.13
N PRO A 153 7.78 3.43 -14.74
CA PRO A 153 6.34 3.37 -14.71
C PRO A 153 5.79 2.06 -15.29
N GLY A 154 4.99 1.35 -14.52
CA GLY A 154 4.36 0.08 -14.88
C GLY A 154 2.86 0.08 -14.59
N LEU A 155 2.08 -0.54 -15.49
CA LEU A 155 0.66 -0.78 -15.25
C LEU A 155 0.49 -2.03 -14.39
N LEU A 156 -0.11 -1.85 -13.22
CA LEU A 156 -0.41 -2.93 -12.27
C LEU A 156 -1.91 -3.13 -12.14
N LYS A 157 -2.30 -4.38 -11.94
CA LYS A 157 -3.65 -4.75 -11.53
C LYS A 157 -3.61 -5.21 -10.09
N LEU A 158 -4.28 -4.49 -9.21
CA LEU A 158 -4.43 -4.82 -7.79
C LEU A 158 -5.82 -5.43 -7.58
N MET A 159 -5.87 -6.72 -7.25
CA MET A 159 -7.10 -7.46 -7.00
C MET A 159 -7.38 -7.42 -5.49
N PHE A 160 -8.13 -6.42 -5.04
CA PHE A 160 -8.47 -6.29 -3.62
C PHE A 160 -9.41 -7.39 -3.17
N LYS A 161 -9.22 -7.86 -1.95
CA LYS A 161 -9.97 -8.96 -1.33
C LYS A 161 -10.52 -8.55 0.02
N SER A 162 -11.67 -9.13 0.41
CA SER A 162 -12.04 -9.10 1.83
C SER A 162 -11.01 -9.85 2.68
N PRO A 163 -10.93 -9.60 3.99
CA PRO A 163 -10.01 -10.33 4.87
C PRO A 163 -10.14 -11.85 4.72
N GLU A 164 -11.37 -12.37 4.71
CA GLU A 164 -11.65 -13.82 4.56
C GLU A 164 -11.18 -14.36 3.21
N ASN A 165 -11.47 -13.63 2.10
CA ASN A 165 -11.05 -14.03 0.76
C ASN A 165 -9.54 -13.91 0.55
N PHE A 166 -8.85 -13.12 1.38
CA PHE A 166 -7.39 -13.09 1.43
C PHE A 166 -6.83 -14.19 2.35
N GLY A 167 -7.71 -14.89 3.09
CA GLY A 167 -7.38 -15.99 4.00
C GLY A 167 -6.94 -15.53 5.38
N TYR A 168 -7.41 -14.39 5.82
CA TYR A 168 -7.30 -13.95 7.20
C TYR A 168 -8.44 -14.49 8.05
N ASP A 169 -8.17 -14.71 9.35
CA ASP A 169 -9.20 -14.87 10.34
C ASP A 169 -9.86 -13.51 10.61
N SER A 170 -11.14 -13.37 10.21
CA SER A 170 -11.89 -12.14 10.38
C SER A 170 -12.07 -11.72 11.84
N ALA A 171 -11.94 -12.64 12.80
CA ALA A 171 -11.98 -12.33 14.22
C ALA A 171 -10.80 -11.47 14.69
N LEU A 172 -9.71 -11.40 13.90
CA LEU A 172 -8.55 -10.56 14.18
C LEU A 172 -8.74 -9.11 13.73
N VAL A 173 -9.75 -8.82 12.87
CA VAL A 173 -10.09 -7.46 12.41
C VAL A 173 -11.01 -6.79 13.41
N GLY A 174 -10.82 -5.51 13.66
CA GLY A 174 -11.51 -4.75 14.72
C GLY A 174 -10.86 -4.92 16.10
N THR A 175 -9.66 -5.48 16.16
CA THR A 175 -8.90 -5.66 17.42
C THR A 175 -7.93 -4.49 17.64
N LYS A 176 -7.34 -4.45 18.82
CA LYS A 176 -6.31 -3.45 19.16
C LYS A 176 -5.01 -3.56 18.34
N TYR A 177 -4.82 -4.64 17.57
CA TYR A 177 -3.66 -4.86 16.71
C TYR A 177 -3.98 -4.72 15.22
N CYS A 178 -5.28 -4.67 14.87
CA CYS A 178 -5.77 -4.47 13.53
C CYS A 178 -7.19 -3.88 13.60
N GLU A 179 -7.31 -2.56 13.54
CA GLU A 179 -8.62 -1.88 13.50
C GLU A 179 -9.31 -2.14 12.17
N SER A 180 -8.58 -1.98 11.09
CA SER A 180 -9.01 -2.26 9.72
C SER A 180 -7.80 -2.56 8.85
N LEU A 181 -8.06 -3.00 7.62
CA LEU A 181 -7.01 -3.34 6.66
C LEU A 181 -7.50 -3.28 5.21
N VAL A 182 -6.57 -3.16 4.29
CA VAL A 182 -6.76 -3.48 2.87
C VAL A 182 -5.75 -4.55 2.45
N SER A 183 -6.21 -5.53 1.67
CA SER A 183 -5.37 -6.59 1.14
C SER A 183 -5.63 -6.79 -0.35
N ALA A 184 -4.58 -6.96 -1.12
CA ALA A 184 -4.69 -7.20 -2.54
C ALA A 184 -3.63 -8.20 -3.04
N MET A 185 -3.94 -8.80 -4.18
CA MET A 185 -2.96 -9.50 -5.01
C MET A 185 -2.61 -8.58 -6.19
N GLY A 186 -1.37 -8.16 -6.27
CA GLY A 186 -0.81 -7.49 -7.43
C GLY A 186 -0.48 -8.51 -8.51
N ALA A 187 -1.02 -8.29 -9.71
CA ALA A 187 -0.71 -9.09 -10.90
C ALA A 187 0.23 -8.31 -11.82
N GLY A 188 1.23 -9.00 -12.37
CA GLY A 188 2.26 -8.47 -13.25
C GLY A 188 3.36 -9.50 -13.44
N ASP A 189 4.49 -9.10 -13.98
CA ASP A 189 5.66 -9.98 -14.20
C ASP A 189 6.25 -10.50 -12.88
N CYS A 190 6.05 -9.76 -11.80
CA CYS A 190 6.47 -10.14 -10.46
C CYS A 190 5.28 -9.99 -9.49
N PRO A 191 4.37 -11.00 -9.44
CA PRO A 191 3.17 -10.88 -8.63
C PRO A 191 3.50 -10.85 -7.13
N ALA A 192 2.67 -10.11 -6.38
CA ALA A 192 2.87 -9.95 -4.94
C ALA A 192 1.53 -9.93 -4.20
N ALA A 193 1.48 -10.66 -3.09
CA ALA A 193 0.45 -10.45 -2.08
C ALA A 193 0.83 -9.24 -1.23
N MET A 194 -0.13 -8.39 -0.92
CA MET A 194 0.09 -7.24 -0.04
C MET A 194 -1.01 -7.10 0.99
N THR A 195 -0.65 -6.57 2.14
CA THR A 195 -1.60 -6.13 3.16
C THR A 195 -1.10 -4.86 3.83
N HIS A 196 -2.00 -3.90 3.93
CA HIS A 196 -1.85 -2.76 4.81
C HIS A 196 -2.87 -2.88 5.92
N LYS A 197 -2.42 -2.90 7.16
CA LYS A 197 -3.29 -2.82 8.35
C LYS A 197 -2.94 -1.57 9.15
N TRP A 198 -3.87 -1.11 9.96
CA TRP A 198 -3.65 -0.03 10.92
C TRP A 198 -4.40 -0.27 12.21
N TYR A 199 -3.91 0.37 13.25
CA TYR A 199 -4.52 0.35 14.56
C TYR A 199 -4.17 1.63 15.34
N PRO A 200 -5.00 2.02 16.34
CA PRO A 200 -4.76 3.21 17.15
C PRO A 200 -3.38 3.18 17.81
N TYR A 201 -2.63 4.25 17.64
CA TYR A 201 -1.30 4.41 18.20
C TYR A 201 -1.05 5.88 18.52
N ARG A 202 -0.75 6.22 19.79
CA ARG A 202 -0.57 7.59 20.27
C ARG A 202 -1.81 8.45 19.93
N ASP A 203 -1.61 9.60 19.28
CA ASP A 203 -2.63 10.54 18.82
C ASP A 203 -3.05 10.33 17.35
N GLY A 204 -2.84 9.12 16.83
CA GLY A 204 -3.17 8.73 15.47
C GLY A 204 -3.20 7.22 15.31
N VAL A 205 -2.61 6.72 14.23
CA VAL A 205 -2.52 5.28 13.95
C VAL A 205 -1.08 4.86 13.65
N LEU A 206 -0.77 3.59 13.90
CA LEU A 206 0.36 2.93 13.28
C LEU A 206 -0.14 2.18 12.05
N PHE A 207 0.36 2.58 10.89
CA PHE A 207 0.09 1.97 9.60
C PHE A 207 1.20 0.98 9.26
N CYS A 208 0.85 -0.27 9.02
CA CYS A 208 1.83 -1.35 8.83
C CYS A 208 1.59 -2.02 7.47
N SER A 209 2.62 -2.06 6.63
CA SER A 209 2.62 -2.72 5.31
C SER A 209 3.39 -4.03 5.36
N ARG A 210 2.87 -5.04 4.68
CA ARG A 210 3.57 -6.30 4.37
C ARG A 210 3.33 -6.65 2.91
N PHE A 211 4.42 -6.97 2.23
CA PHE A 211 4.40 -7.50 0.86
C PHE A 211 5.14 -8.84 0.83
N TRP A 212 4.56 -9.78 0.12
CA TRP A 212 5.14 -11.09 -0.18
C TRP A 212 5.24 -11.22 -1.69
N ILE A 213 6.44 -10.96 -2.23
CA ILE A 213 6.72 -10.88 -3.66
C ILE A 213 7.07 -12.27 -4.19
N GLY A 214 6.47 -12.67 -5.31
CA GLY A 214 6.58 -14.02 -5.84
C GLY A 214 5.43 -14.94 -5.40
N TYR A 215 4.38 -14.35 -4.81
CA TYR A 215 3.11 -15.03 -4.54
C TYR A 215 2.06 -14.63 -5.56
N GLY A 216 1.27 -15.60 -6.01
CA GLY A 216 0.18 -15.44 -6.96
C GLY A 216 -1.03 -16.31 -6.59
N ILE A 217 -2.03 -16.35 -7.46
CA ILE A 217 -3.19 -17.22 -7.33
C ILE A 217 -3.01 -18.39 -8.30
N VAL A 218 -2.96 -19.60 -7.75
CA VAL A 218 -2.85 -20.87 -8.47
C VAL A 218 -4.01 -21.74 -8.01
N ASP A 219 -4.85 -22.23 -8.93
CA ASP A 219 -6.03 -23.04 -8.62
C ASP A 219 -6.89 -22.44 -7.48
N ASP A 220 -7.20 -21.15 -7.59
CA ASP A 220 -7.96 -20.36 -6.61
C ASP A 220 -7.32 -20.27 -5.20
N ARG A 221 -6.04 -20.59 -5.08
CA ARG A 221 -5.28 -20.52 -3.82
C ARG A 221 -4.06 -19.61 -3.97
N PHE A 222 -3.70 -18.94 -2.90
CA PHE A 222 -2.44 -18.22 -2.83
C PHE A 222 -1.28 -19.21 -2.70
N ALA A 223 -0.31 -19.10 -3.58
CA ALA A 223 0.89 -19.93 -3.55
C ALA A 223 2.10 -19.14 -4.10
N SER A 224 3.30 -19.56 -3.74
CA SER A 224 4.50 -19.09 -4.43
C SER A 224 4.43 -19.55 -5.90
N VAL A 225 4.65 -18.61 -6.81
CA VAL A 225 4.70 -18.86 -8.27
C VAL A 225 6.14 -18.87 -8.80
N LEU A 226 7.13 -18.81 -7.91
CA LEU A 226 8.53 -18.90 -8.30
C LEU A 226 8.88 -20.32 -8.73
N PRO A 227 9.55 -20.49 -9.86
CA PRO A 227 10.12 -21.79 -10.23
C PRO A 227 11.10 -22.26 -9.13
N LYS A 228 11.17 -23.59 -8.94
CA LYS A 228 12.03 -24.18 -7.92
C LYS A 228 13.50 -23.79 -8.14
N GLY A 229 14.10 -23.19 -7.12
CA GLY A 229 15.51 -22.76 -7.13
C GLY A 229 15.74 -21.37 -7.71
N GLU A 230 14.69 -20.68 -8.16
CA GLU A 230 14.77 -19.28 -8.56
C GLU A 230 14.52 -18.36 -7.36
N SER A 231 14.96 -17.12 -7.51
CA SER A 231 14.81 -16.07 -6.48
C SER A 231 14.44 -14.75 -7.14
N ILE A 232 13.63 -13.98 -6.45
CA ILE A 232 13.35 -12.59 -6.81
C ILE A 232 14.66 -11.78 -6.76
N PRO A 233 15.01 -10.99 -7.79
CA PRO A 233 16.12 -10.05 -7.70
C PRO A 233 15.92 -9.06 -6.55
N VAL A 234 16.94 -8.84 -5.73
CA VAL A 234 16.85 -8.00 -4.52
C VAL A 234 16.49 -6.54 -4.81
N GLU A 235 16.73 -6.08 -6.03
CA GLU A 235 16.36 -4.75 -6.51
C GLU A 235 14.84 -4.54 -6.54
N VAL A 236 14.06 -5.62 -6.70
CA VAL A 236 12.60 -5.57 -6.73
C VAL A 236 12.04 -5.18 -5.35
N PRO A 237 12.28 -5.94 -4.26
CA PRO A 237 11.82 -5.52 -2.94
C PRO A 237 12.52 -4.23 -2.45
N ARG A 238 13.74 -3.94 -2.89
CA ARG A 238 14.42 -2.66 -2.60
C ARG A 238 13.66 -1.46 -3.16
N GLY A 239 13.29 -1.51 -4.44
CA GLY A 239 12.53 -0.45 -5.10
C GLY A 239 11.16 -0.26 -4.44
N LEU A 240 10.42 -1.35 -4.22
CA LEU A 240 9.13 -1.31 -3.56
C LEU A 240 9.21 -0.78 -2.13
N PHE A 241 10.27 -1.10 -1.37
CA PHE A 241 10.48 -0.54 -0.03
C PHE A 241 10.70 0.97 -0.08
N ALA A 242 11.55 1.44 -1.00
CA ALA A 242 11.83 2.87 -1.18
C ALA A 242 10.56 3.64 -1.56
N HIS A 243 9.77 3.12 -2.49
CA HIS A 243 8.47 3.67 -2.87
C HIS A 243 7.52 3.71 -1.66
N ASN A 244 7.35 2.59 -0.96
CA ASN A 244 6.38 2.46 0.14
C ASN A 244 6.68 3.40 1.32
N ILE A 245 7.96 3.56 1.71
CA ILE A 245 8.31 4.52 2.78
C ILE A 245 8.06 5.97 2.35
N LYS A 246 8.24 6.29 1.07
CA LYS A 246 8.01 7.63 0.50
C LYS A 246 6.52 7.97 0.48
N GLU A 247 5.72 7.13 -0.17
CA GLU A 247 4.28 7.35 -0.35
C GLU A 247 3.53 7.47 0.99
N PHE A 248 3.79 6.55 1.94
CA PHE A 248 3.08 6.58 3.24
C PHE A 248 3.58 7.66 4.19
N THR A 249 4.85 8.09 4.06
CA THR A 249 5.33 9.28 4.78
C THR A 249 4.60 10.54 4.25
N ASN A 250 4.42 10.65 2.94
CA ASN A 250 3.70 11.78 2.36
C ASN A 250 2.20 11.72 2.69
N LEU A 251 1.57 10.55 2.57
CA LEU A 251 0.15 10.37 2.93
C LEU A 251 -0.13 10.80 4.37
N ALA A 252 0.73 10.38 5.32
CA ALA A 252 0.60 10.77 6.72
C ALA A 252 0.55 12.28 6.92
N SER A 253 1.26 13.04 6.08
CA SER A 253 1.34 14.50 6.17
C SER A 253 0.14 15.25 5.60
N ILE A 254 -0.59 14.63 4.65
CA ILE A 254 -1.67 15.31 3.91
C ILE A 254 -3.06 14.78 4.26
N LEU A 255 -3.19 13.51 4.67
CA LEU A 255 -4.46 12.83 4.79
C LEU A 255 -5.47 13.52 5.71
N PRO A 256 -5.11 14.04 6.89
CA PRO A 256 -6.08 14.72 7.75
C PRO A 256 -6.75 15.92 7.07
N GLU A 257 -5.97 16.73 6.33
CA GLU A 257 -6.48 17.91 5.62
C GLU A 257 -7.27 17.51 4.36
N VAL A 258 -6.75 16.55 3.57
CA VAL A 258 -7.46 16.04 2.39
C VAL A 258 -8.82 15.47 2.79
N TYR A 259 -8.87 14.66 3.85
CA TYR A 259 -10.11 14.09 4.34
C TYR A 259 -11.10 15.15 4.81
N ALA A 260 -10.64 16.10 5.64
CA ALA A 260 -11.50 17.17 6.16
C ALA A 260 -12.19 17.97 5.05
N GLU A 261 -11.51 18.17 3.92
CA GLU A 261 -12.02 18.96 2.80
C GLU A 261 -12.83 18.16 1.78
N ASN A 262 -12.67 16.83 1.71
CA ASN A 262 -13.20 16.04 0.60
C ASN A 262 -14.05 14.83 1.02
N LYS A 263 -14.22 14.55 2.31
CA LYS A 263 -14.94 13.35 2.80
C LYS A 263 -16.38 13.22 2.27
N ASP A 264 -17.03 14.34 1.98
CA ASP A 264 -18.40 14.39 1.46
C ASP A 264 -18.45 14.37 -0.09
N ASN A 265 -17.30 14.30 -0.77
CA ASN A 265 -17.15 14.30 -2.23
C ASN A 265 -16.52 12.99 -2.70
N PHE A 266 -17.33 11.94 -2.72
CA PHE A 266 -16.90 10.61 -3.15
C PHE A 266 -16.91 10.47 -4.66
#